data_07de1cb173805f4deb96113f28418f5f
#
_entry.id   07de1cb173805f4deb96113f28418f5f
#
_cell.length_a   1.000
_cell.length_b   1.000
_cell.length_c   1.000
_cell.angle_alpha   90.00
_cell.angle_beta   90.00
_cell.angle_gamma   90.00
#
_symmetry.space_group_name_H-M   'P 1'
#
loop_
_entity.id
_entity.type
_entity.pdbx_description
1 polymer ?
#
loop_
_entity_poly.entity_id
_entity_poly.type
_entity_poly.pdbx_seq_one_letter_code
_entity_poly.pdbx_strand_id
1 'polypeptide(L)'
;NELVGLMRKNYDQLMRTKKYRKLLKLYGSTKDNKKRRDLADQLNEMQKQYNVTWDHCRNAMIHIGKKYSIDAVFALTKAEDIWRGIEKCLYNNGKTIHFSKYGELPCIRAKQINRGISMSVKDNGLKFKLKGNVFGIQVKDRFQTDEVCAVLEYLSRSEIINDKAINKFLDKAYCIDTYRPCYATLVPKFIRGKYRVYLHLTIEGKAKPKYDRFGNPRHKFGKGIIGADIGTQTVAYTSNTEVGLKNLSERGNSIQTSERRERLLYRAMDRSRRATDPQNYNDDGTVKKGRKTWKYSNHYKKLKAKH
;
A
#
# COMPACT_ATOMS: atom_id res chain seq x y z
N ASN A 1 12.13 -13.77 -4.77
CA ASN A 1 12.50 -13.58 -6.17
C ASN A 1 12.22 -14.81 -7.05
N GLU A 2 12.41 -16.06 -6.56
CA GLU A 2 12.15 -17.30 -7.33
C GLU A 2 10.71 -17.35 -7.86
N LEU A 3 9.71 -17.09 -7.01
CA LEU A 3 8.30 -17.02 -7.44
C LEU A 3 8.05 -15.89 -8.44
N VAL A 4 8.66 -14.73 -8.24
CA VAL A 4 8.55 -13.60 -9.19
C VAL A 4 9.08 -14.00 -10.56
N GLY A 5 10.23 -14.69 -10.60
CA GLY A 5 10.82 -15.19 -11.85
C GLY A 5 9.92 -16.17 -12.58
N LEU A 6 9.35 -17.16 -11.85
CA LEU A 6 8.41 -18.13 -12.39
C LEU A 6 7.16 -17.45 -12.96
N MET A 7 6.50 -16.63 -12.18
CA MET A 7 5.26 -15.98 -12.58
C MET A 7 5.47 -14.97 -13.71
N ARG A 8 6.60 -14.26 -13.72
CA ARG A 8 6.97 -13.37 -14.82
C ARG A 8 7.18 -14.13 -16.13
N LYS A 9 7.90 -15.25 -16.08
CA LYS A 9 8.07 -16.13 -17.26
C LYS A 9 6.74 -16.57 -17.84
N ASN A 10 5.82 -17.05 -16.99
CA ASN A 10 4.48 -17.48 -17.39
C ASN A 10 3.66 -16.33 -18.00
N TYR A 11 3.69 -15.16 -17.36
CA TYR A 11 3.04 -13.96 -17.84
C TYR A 11 3.59 -13.49 -19.19
N ASP A 12 4.91 -13.47 -19.36
CA ASP A 12 5.55 -13.08 -20.62
C ASP A 12 5.19 -14.05 -21.76
N GLN A 13 5.12 -15.35 -21.49
CA GLN A 13 4.66 -16.37 -22.45
C GLN A 13 3.20 -16.13 -22.86
N LEU A 14 2.31 -15.89 -21.90
CA LEU A 14 0.91 -15.55 -22.16
C LEU A 14 0.79 -14.30 -23.04
N MET A 15 1.51 -13.24 -22.70
CA MET A 15 1.47 -11.96 -23.43
C MET A 15 2.08 -12.03 -24.83
N ARG A 16 2.98 -12.98 -25.12
CA ARG A 16 3.50 -13.23 -26.49
C ARG A 16 2.47 -13.90 -27.40
N THR A 17 1.44 -14.53 -26.85
CA THR A 17 0.43 -15.28 -27.62
C THR A 17 -0.46 -14.31 -28.41
N LYS A 18 -0.46 -14.43 -29.73
CA LYS A 18 -1.27 -13.59 -30.64
C LYS A 18 -2.78 -13.67 -30.30
N LYS A 19 -3.27 -14.87 -29.99
CA LYS A 19 -4.68 -15.12 -29.62
C LYS A 19 -5.07 -14.32 -28.37
N TYR A 20 -4.24 -14.37 -27.31
CA TYR A 20 -4.52 -13.63 -26.07
C TYR A 20 -4.59 -12.12 -26.28
N ARG A 21 -3.65 -11.55 -27.03
CA ARG A 21 -3.64 -10.12 -27.35
C ARG A 21 -4.86 -9.68 -28.18
N LYS A 22 -5.33 -10.53 -29.11
CA LYS A 22 -6.56 -10.26 -29.87
C LYS A 22 -7.79 -10.26 -28.95
N LEU A 23 -7.90 -11.26 -28.06
CA LEU A 23 -8.99 -11.35 -27.09
C LEU A 23 -9.01 -10.14 -26.14
N LEU A 24 -7.85 -9.70 -25.64
CA LEU A 24 -7.76 -8.49 -24.79
C LEU A 24 -8.26 -7.24 -25.51
N LYS A 25 -7.90 -7.04 -26.80
CA LYS A 25 -8.40 -5.91 -27.58
C LYS A 25 -9.92 -5.98 -27.76
N LEU A 26 -10.45 -7.15 -28.10
CA LEU A 26 -11.89 -7.38 -28.26
C LEU A 26 -12.63 -7.12 -26.94
N TYR A 27 -12.12 -7.64 -25.83
CA TYR A 27 -12.69 -7.42 -24.50
C TYR A 27 -12.76 -5.92 -24.14
N GLY A 28 -11.70 -5.16 -24.44
CA GLY A 28 -11.66 -3.72 -24.18
C GLY A 28 -12.59 -2.89 -25.06
N SER A 29 -12.89 -3.34 -26.30
CA SER A 29 -13.76 -2.63 -27.24
C SER A 29 -15.22 -3.05 -27.19
N THR A 30 -15.55 -4.20 -26.56
CA THR A 30 -16.89 -4.77 -26.52
C THR A 30 -17.74 -4.10 -25.42
N LYS A 31 -18.88 -3.51 -25.80
CA LYS A 31 -19.86 -2.91 -24.87
C LYS A 31 -20.96 -3.90 -24.46
N ASP A 32 -21.19 -4.95 -25.24
CA ASP A 32 -22.18 -6.00 -24.97
C ASP A 32 -21.73 -6.87 -23.79
N ASN A 33 -22.52 -6.88 -22.72
CA ASN A 33 -22.21 -7.60 -21.48
C ASN A 33 -22.14 -9.13 -21.64
N LYS A 34 -22.94 -9.73 -22.53
CA LYS A 34 -22.94 -11.17 -22.77
C LYS A 34 -21.65 -11.57 -23.49
N LYS A 35 -21.35 -10.92 -24.60
CA LYS A 35 -20.09 -11.12 -25.35
C LYS A 35 -18.85 -10.84 -24.49
N ARG A 36 -18.93 -9.87 -23.61
CA ARG A 36 -17.85 -9.52 -22.72
C ARG A 36 -17.59 -10.61 -21.68
N ARG A 37 -18.63 -11.31 -21.18
CA ARG A 37 -18.47 -12.47 -20.30
C ARG A 37 -17.80 -13.63 -21.04
N ASP A 38 -18.27 -13.98 -22.24
CA ASP A 38 -17.68 -15.04 -23.04
C ASP A 38 -16.20 -14.77 -23.36
N LEU A 39 -15.82 -13.52 -23.63
CA LEU A 39 -14.44 -13.13 -23.83
C LEU A 39 -13.61 -13.20 -22.53
N ALA A 40 -14.19 -12.85 -21.39
CA ALA A 40 -13.56 -12.99 -20.08
C ALA A 40 -13.27 -14.47 -19.76
N ASP A 41 -14.21 -15.37 -20.06
CA ASP A 41 -14.03 -16.81 -19.85
C ASP A 41 -12.91 -17.38 -20.75
N GLN A 42 -12.85 -16.96 -22.01
CA GLN A 42 -11.75 -17.34 -22.90
C GLN A 42 -10.38 -16.80 -22.43
N LEU A 43 -10.34 -15.57 -21.90
CA LEU A 43 -9.12 -15.01 -21.33
C LEU A 43 -8.69 -15.79 -20.08
N ASN A 44 -9.64 -16.14 -19.19
CA ASN A 44 -9.39 -16.91 -17.98
C ASN A 44 -8.86 -18.33 -18.33
N GLU A 45 -9.44 -18.99 -19.33
CA GLU A 45 -8.95 -20.30 -19.78
C GLU A 45 -7.51 -20.23 -20.30
N MET A 46 -7.17 -19.19 -21.05
CA MET A 46 -5.78 -18.98 -21.49
C MET A 46 -4.85 -18.69 -20.30
N GLN A 47 -5.30 -17.90 -19.31
CA GLN A 47 -4.51 -17.66 -18.10
C GLN A 47 -4.23 -18.96 -17.33
N LYS A 48 -5.22 -19.86 -17.22
CA LYS A 48 -5.03 -21.20 -16.63
C LYS A 48 -4.02 -22.01 -17.43
N GLN A 49 -4.15 -22.04 -18.75
CA GLN A 49 -3.28 -22.79 -19.66
C GLN A 49 -1.80 -22.39 -19.53
N TYR A 50 -1.54 -21.10 -19.30
CA TYR A 50 -0.21 -20.56 -19.10
C TYR A 50 0.21 -20.46 -17.63
N ASN A 51 -0.57 -21.02 -16.71
CA ASN A 51 -0.29 -20.98 -15.27
C ASN A 51 -0.17 -19.56 -14.69
N VAL A 52 -0.96 -18.62 -15.23
CA VAL A 52 -1.07 -17.23 -14.74
C VAL A 52 -2.35 -17.10 -13.93
N THR A 53 -2.43 -17.83 -12.82
CA THR A 53 -3.58 -17.84 -11.91
C THR A 53 -3.14 -17.68 -10.45
N TRP A 54 -4.05 -17.24 -9.61
CA TRP A 54 -3.81 -17.17 -8.17
C TRP A 54 -3.45 -18.55 -7.59
N ASP A 55 -4.18 -19.60 -7.97
CA ASP A 55 -3.94 -20.93 -7.44
C ASP A 55 -2.56 -21.45 -7.80
N HIS A 56 -2.10 -21.23 -9.03
CA HIS A 56 -0.75 -21.60 -9.43
C HIS A 56 0.30 -20.81 -8.63
N CYS A 57 0.13 -19.50 -8.49
CA CYS A 57 1.01 -18.64 -7.70
C CYS A 57 1.08 -19.10 -6.24
N ARG A 58 -0.05 -19.40 -5.62
CA ARG A 58 -0.15 -19.90 -4.25
C ARG A 58 0.55 -21.25 -4.07
N ASN A 59 0.25 -22.21 -4.96
CA ASN A 59 0.81 -23.56 -4.88
C ASN A 59 2.34 -23.55 -5.11
N ALA A 60 2.83 -22.79 -6.08
CA ALA A 60 4.26 -22.60 -6.29
C ALA A 60 4.94 -22.00 -5.04
N MET A 61 4.29 -21.03 -4.36
CA MET A 61 4.83 -20.46 -3.13
C MET A 61 4.86 -21.46 -1.98
N ILE A 62 3.91 -22.40 -1.88
CA ILE A 62 3.93 -23.46 -0.87
C ILE A 62 5.19 -24.34 -1.05
N HIS A 63 5.51 -24.71 -2.28
CA HIS A 63 6.72 -25.50 -2.57
C HIS A 63 8.00 -24.72 -2.26
N ILE A 64 8.07 -23.45 -2.68
CA ILE A 64 9.19 -22.55 -2.35
C ILE A 64 9.31 -22.35 -0.84
N GLY A 65 8.17 -22.17 -0.14
CA GLY A 65 8.11 -22.04 1.30
C GLY A 65 8.72 -23.26 2.03
N LYS A 66 8.39 -24.46 1.60
CA LYS A 66 8.98 -25.72 2.14
C LYS A 66 10.49 -25.78 1.88
N LYS A 67 10.93 -25.47 0.65
CA LYS A 67 12.36 -25.46 0.26
C LYS A 67 13.22 -24.56 1.14
N TYR A 68 12.70 -23.39 1.54
CA TYR A 68 13.43 -22.41 2.34
C TYR A 68 12.99 -22.35 3.81
N SER A 69 12.22 -23.32 4.29
CA SER A 69 11.69 -23.36 5.66
C SER A 69 10.98 -22.08 6.07
N ILE A 70 10.22 -21.49 5.11
CA ILE A 70 9.40 -20.29 5.37
C ILE A 70 8.08 -20.75 5.97
N ASP A 71 7.67 -20.10 7.06
CA ASP A 71 6.37 -20.33 7.68
C ASP A 71 5.23 -20.09 6.67
N ALA A 72 4.24 -20.99 6.65
CA ALA A 72 3.13 -20.99 5.71
C ALA A 72 2.36 -19.65 5.71
N VAL A 73 2.21 -19.01 6.88
CA VAL A 73 1.53 -17.72 7.00
C VAL A 73 2.28 -16.63 6.22
N PHE A 74 3.60 -16.60 6.31
CA PHE A 74 4.41 -15.61 5.59
C PHE A 74 4.55 -15.95 4.10
N ALA A 75 4.65 -17.23 3.77
CA ALA A 75 4.67 -17.69 2.39
C ALA A 75 3.39 -17.25 1.65
N LEU A 76 2.22 -17.48 2.26
CA LEU A 76 0.95 -17.11 1.66
C LEU A 76 0.80 -15.60 1.47
N THR A 77 1.20 -14.79 2.45
CA THR A 77 1.15 -13.32 2.30
C THR A 77 2.09 -12.81 1.20
N LYS A 78 3.23 -13.47 1.00
CA LYS A 78 4.15 -13.14 -0.10
C LYS A 78 3.58 -13.54 -1.46
N ALA A 79 2.91 -14.69 -1.55
CA ALA A 79 2.19 -15.06 -2.77
C ALA A 79 1.14 -14.01 -3.16
N GLU A 80 0.40 -13.48 -2.19
CA GLU A 80 -0.58 -12.42 -2.43
C GLU A 80 0.05 -11.10 -2.90
N ASP A 81 1.16 -10.69 -2.30
CA ASP A 81 1.86 -9.48 -2.70
C ASP A 81 2.34 -9.58 -4.16
N ILE A 82 2.85 -10.77 -4.56
CA ILE A 82 3.28 -11.04 -5.94
C ILE A 82 2.08 -11.10 -6.88
N TRP A 83 1.01 -11.80 -6.47
CA TRP A 83 -0.20 -11.92 -7.28
C TRP A 83 -0.85 -10.56 -7.57
N ARG A 84 -0.93 -9.66 -6.60
CA ARG A 84 -1.39 -8.27 -6.80
C ARG A 84 -0.55 -7.53 -7.85
N GLY A 85 0.75 -7.80 -7.91
CA GLY A 85 1.61 -7.28 -8.98
C GLY A 85 1.23 -7.80 -10.36
N ILE A 86 0.90 -9.10 -10.45
CA ILE A 86 0.44 -9.75 -11.69
C ILE A 86 -0.93 -9.22 -12.12
N GLU A 87 -1.90 -9.15 -11.19
CA GLU A 87 -3.22 -8.56 -11.44
C GLU A 87 -3.11 -7.13 -11.98
N LYS A 88 -2.19 -6.36 -11.43
CA LYS A 88 -1.93 -5.00 -11.92
C LYS A 88 -1.44 -4.99 -13.36
N CYS A 89 -0.63 -5.98 -13.76
CA CYS A 89 -0.18 -6.14 -15.14
C CYS A 89 -1.29 -6.67 -16.06
N LEU A 90 -2.16 -7.56 -15.56
CA LEU A 90 -3.26 -8.14 -16.34
C LEU A 90 -4.41 -7.15 -16.58
N TYR A 91 -4.80 -6.38 -15.55
CA TYR A 91 -6.06 -5.64 -15.55
C TYR A 91 -5.93 -4.12 -15.39
N ASN A 92 -4.79 -3.61 -14.87
CA ASN A 92 -4.64 -2.22 -14.46
C ASN A 92 -3.44 -1.49 -15.10
N ASN A 93 -3.09 -1.83 -16.33
CA ASN A 93 -1.99 -1.20 -17.08
C ASN A 93 -0.62 -1.25 -16.40
N GLY A 94 -0.38 -2.21 -15.50
CA GLY A 94 0.94 -2.47 -14.95
C GLY A 94 1.92 -2.89 -16.06
N LYS A 95 3.14 -2.36 -16.03
CA LYS A 95 4.13 -2.60 -17.09
C LYS A 95 5.00 -3.82 -16.83
N THR A 96 5.30 -4.09 -15.57
CA THR A 96 6.23 -5.17 -15.20
C THR A 96 6.04 -5.60 -13.74
N ILE A 97 6.43 -6.84 -13.46
CA ILE A 97 6.49 -7.40 -12.11
C ILE A 97 7.95 -7.23 -11.64
N HIS A 98 8.12 -6.56 -10.49
CA HIS A 98 9.44 -6.21 -9.98
C HIS A 98 10.00 -7.28 -9.05
N PHE A 99 11.30 -7.54 -9.19
CA PHE A 99 12.07 -8.29 -8.20
C PHE A 99 12.44 -7.40 -7.01
N SER A 100 12.53 -7.99 -5.82
CA SER A 100 13.15 -7.32 -4.69
C SER A 100 14.67 -7.21 -4.93
N LYS A 101 15.24 -6.06 -4.62
CA LYS A 101 16.68 -5.86 -4.76
C LYS A 101 17.46 -6.74 -3.80
N TYR A 102 18.67 -7.13 -4.20
CA TYR A 102 19.56 -7.86 -3.34
C TYR A 102 19.92 -7.02 -2.11
N GLY A 103 19.91 -7.63 -0.92
CA GLY A 103 20.20 -6.95 0.35
C GLY A 103 19.03 -6.12 0.93
N GLU A 104 17.93 -5.94 0.21
CA GLU A 104 16.73 -5.33 0.80
C GLU A 104 16.02 -6.32 1.73
N LEU A 105 15.76 -5.87 2.96
CA LEU A 105 14.90 -6.62 3.89
C LEU A 105 13.42 -6.35 3.55
N PRO A 106 12.66 -7.35 3.07
CA PRO A 106 11.25 -7.16 2.75
C PRO A 106 10.41 -7.00 4.02
N CYS A 107 9.26 -6.33 3.89
CA CYS A 107 8.26 -6.33 4.94
C CYS A 107 7.73 -7.77 5.17
N ILE A 108 7.53 -8.13 6.44
CA ILE A 108 6.95 -9.40 6.86
C ILE A 108 5.57 -9.11 7.43
N ARG A 109 4.53 -9.63 6.77
CA ARG A 109 3.14 -9.42 7.16
C ARG A 109 2.51 -10.73 7.62
N ALA A 110 1.85 -10.69 8.79
CA ALA A 110 0.97 -11.76 9.24
C ALA A 110 -0.49 -11.33 9.00
N LYS A 111 -1.30 -12.17 8.35
CA LYS A 111 -2.71 -11.87 8.05
C LYS A 111 -3.61 -11.82 9.27
N GLN A 112 -3.24 -12.51 10.30
CA GLN A 112 -3.99 -12.63 11.54
C GLN A 112 -3.03 -12.46 12.69
N ILE A 113 -3.49 -11.79 13.74
CA ILE A 113 -2.78 -11.76 15.00
C ILE A 113 -2.74 -13.16 15.58
N ASN A 114 -1.68 -13.49 16.32
CA ASN A 114 -1.39 -14.80 16.89
C ASN A 114 -1.08 -15.92 15.87
N ARG A 115 -1.09 -15.62 14.56
CA ARG A 115 -0.56 -16.53 13.53
C ARG A 115 0.68 -15.92 12.89
N GLY A 116 1.84 -16.45 13.25
CA GLY A 116 3.15 -15.99 12.76
C GLY A 116 3.76 -14.84 13.56
N ILE A 117 2.99 -13.81 13.91
CA ILE A 117 3.39 -12.74 14.83
C ILE A 117 2.37 -12.71 15.97
N SER A 118 2.81 -12.98 17.19
CA SER A 118 1.98 -12.85 18.40
C SER A 118 2.53 -11.75 19.29
N MET A 119 1.64 -11.13 20.05
CA MET A 119 1.99 -10.05 20.98
C MET A 119 1.66 -10.44 22.40
N SER A 120 2.43 -9.97 23.36
CA SER A 120 2.18 -10.20 24.79
C SER A 120 2.78 -9.07 25.63
N VAL A 121 2.26 -8.95 26.86
CA VAL A 121 2.89 -8.13 27.91
C VAL A 121 3.64 -9.09 28.83
N LYS A 122 4.94 -8.91 28.99
CA LYS A 122 5.79 -9.64 29.92
C LYS A 122 6.79 -8.71 30.56
N ASP A 123 7.08 -8.91 31.84
CA ASP A 123 8.09 -8.17 32.60
C ASP A 123 7.93 -6.64 32.44
N ASN A 124 6.72 -6.13 32.60
CA ASN A 124 6.34 -4.71 32.45
C ASN A 124 6.68 -4.10 31.08
N GLY A 125 6.86 -4.93 30.03
CA GLY A 125 7.16 -4.46 28.68
C GLY A 125 6.30 -5.13 27.61
N LEU A 126 6.10 -4.41 26.52
CA LEU A 126 5.44 -4.93 25.33
C LEU A 126 6.45 -5.78 24.55
N LYS A 127 6.06 -7.01 24.24
CA LYS A 127 6.86 -7.97 23.51
C LYS A 127 6.09 -8.54 22.32
N PHE A 128 6.79 -8.89 21.24
CA PHE A 128 6.22 -9.71 20.18
C PHE A 128 7.06 -10.96 19.95
N LYS A 129 6.42 -12.02 19.51
CA LYS A 129 7.05 -13.30 19.22
C LYS A 129 6.99 -13.56 17.72
N LEU A 130 8.12 -13.93 17.14
CA LEU A 130 8.28 -14.32 15.74
C LEU A 130 9.12 -15.58 15.65
N LYS A 131 8.60 -16.67 15.11
CA LYS A 131 9.29 -17.98 14.99
C LYS A 131 9.96 -18.42 16.30
N GLY A 132 9.27 -18.32 17.42
CA GLY A 132 9.81 -18.69 18.73
C GLY A 132 10.66 -17.63 19.43
N ASN A 133 11.25 -16.70 18.71
CA ASN A 133 12.02 -15.60 19.29
C ASN A 133 11.12 -14.50 19.82
N VAL A 134 11.49 -13.95 20.98
CA VAL A 134 10.76 -12.87 21.65
C VAL A 134 11.55 -11.57 21.54
N PHE A 135 10.90 -10.51 21.12
CA PHE A 135 11.49 -9.19 20.94
C PHE A 135 10.75 -8.15 21.76
N GLY A 136 11.47 -7.24 22.39
CA GLY A 136 10.91 -6.07 23.07
C GLY A 136 10.35 -5.04 22.06
N ILE A 137 9.27 -4.39 22.42
CA ILE A 137 8.66 -3.32 21.64
C ILE A 137 8.93 -2.00 22.36
N GLN A 138 9.57 -1.05 21.67
CA GLN A 138 9.66 0.33 22.11
C GLN A 138 8.48 1.12 21.55
N VAL A 139 7.65 1.66 22.44
CA VAL A 139 6.52 2.52 22.07
C VAL A 139 6.97 3.97 22.08
N LYS A 140 6.50 4.74 21.12
CA LYS A 140 6.98 6.11 20.89
C LYS A 140 6.50 7.09 21.96
N ASP A 141 5.26 6.94 22.39
CA ASP A 141 4.63 7.86 23.34
C ASP A 141 3.55 7.16 24.18
N ARG A 142 3.06 7.81 25.23
CA ARG A 142 2.04 7.27 26.14
C ARG A 142 0.74 6.91 25.40
N PHE A 143 0.30 7.70 24.43
CA PHE A 143 -0.90 7.44 23.68
C PHE A 143 -0.82 6.09 22.93
N GLN A 144 0.32 5.81 22.26
CA GLN A 144 0.53 4.52 21.61
C GLN A 144 0.59 3.36 22.61
N THR A 145 1.13 3.57 23.81
CA THR A 145 1.14 2.58 24.87
C THR A 145 -0.28 2.20 25.28
N ASP A 146 -1.12 3.18 25.54
CA ASP A 146 -2.52 2.96 25.95
C ASP A 146 -3.31 2.22 24.86
N GLU A 147 -3.11 2.59 23.56
CA GLU A 147 -3.72 1.91 22.43
C GLU A 147 -3.30 0.44 22.33
N VAL A 148 -2.02 0.13 22.49
CA VAL A 148 -1.50 -1.23 22.44
C VAL A 148 -1.97 -2.04 23.66
N CYS A 149 -2.01 -1.45 24.83
CA CYS A 149 -2.56 -2.11 26.04
C CYS A 149 -4.03 -2.47 25.87
N ALA A 150 -4.85 -1.59 25.29
CA ALA A 150 -6.26 -1.89 24.99
C ALA A 150 -6.42 -3.07 24.00
N VAL A 151 -5.54 -3.14 22.98
CA VAL A 151 -5.50 -4.28 22.07
C VAL A 151 -5.14 -5.59 22.78
N LEU A 152 -4.15 -5.54 23.68
CA LEU A 152 -3.71 -6.73 24.43
C LEU A 152 -4.77 -7.21 25.42
N GLU A 153 -5.50 -6.29 26.05
CA GLU A 153 -6.65 -6.59 26.90
C GLU A 153 -7.75 -7.31 26.12
N TYR A 154 -8.06 -6.84 24.91
CA TYR A 154 -9.00 -7.53 24.02
C TYR A 154 -8.56 -8.97 23.72
N LEU A 155 -7.28 -9.17 23.36
CA LEU A 155 -6.74 -10.50 23.07
C LEU A 155 -6.81 -11.45 24.26
N SER A 156 -6.50 -10.95 25.46
CA SER A 156 -6.55 -11.75 26.70
C SER A 156 -7.98 -12.20 27.03
N ARG A 157 -8.96 -11.34 26.74
CA ARG A 157 -10.38 -11.67 26.95
C ARG A 157 -10.89 -12.69 25.94
N SER A 158 -10.48 -12.60 24.68
CA SER A 158 -10.92 -13.52 23.62
C SER A 158 -10.38 -14.94 23.77
N GLU A 159 -9.28 -15.13 24.51
CA GLU A 159 -8.74 -16.46 24.83
C GLU A 159 -9.57 -17.19 25.92
N ILE A 160 -10.31 -16.48 26.74
CA ILE A 160 -11.10 -17.04 27.87
C ILE A 160 -12.46 -17.60 27.39
N ILE A 161 -12.98 -17.14 26.26
CA ILE A 161 -14.29 -17.53 25.74
C ILE A 161 -14.13 -18.46 24.56
N ASN A 162 -14.15 -19.77 24.80
CA ASN A 162 -13.99 -20.81 23.77
C ASN A 162 -15.23 -21.05 22.88
N ASP A 163 -16.32 -20.31 23.05
CA ASP A 163 -17.53 -20.45 22.25
C ASP A 163 -17.51 -19.55 21.01
N LYS A 164 -17.44 -20.18 19.83
CA LYS A 164 -17.37 -19.49 18.54
C LYS A 164 -18.56 -18.57 18.25
N ALA A 165 -19.75 -18.89 18.75
CA ALA A 165 -20.95 -18.09 18.54
C ALA A 165 -20.94 -16.85 19.44
N ILE A 166 -20.58 -17.02 20.69
CA ILE A 166 -20.44 -15.94 21.68
C ILE A 166 -19.28 -15.02 21.28
N ASN A 167 -18.14 -15.57 20.86
CA ASN A 167 -17.02 -14.79 20.37
C ASN A 167 -17.39 -13.94 19.15
N LYS A 168 -18.17 -14.46 18.21
CA LYS A 168 -18.61 -13.70 17.06
C LYS A 168 -19.58 -12.57 17.42
N PHE A 169 -20.40 -12.76 18.42
CA PHE A 169 -21.32 -11.75 18.95
C PHE A 169 -20.57 -10.69 19.76
N LEU A 170 -19.68 -11.10 20.65
CA LEU A 170 -18.83 -10.22 21.44
C LEU A 170 -17.84 -9.45 20.56
N ASP A 171 -17.25 -10.09 19.55
CA ASP A 171 -16.41 -9.41 18.56
C ASP A 171 -17.15 -8.24 17.88
N LYS A 172 -18.43 -8.42 17.53
CA LYS A 172 -19.26 -7.35 16.97
C LYS A 172 -19.58 -6.26 17.99
N ALA A 173 -19.90 -6.61 19.22
CA ALA A 173 -20.21 -5.67 20.29
C ALA A 173 -18.98 -4.89 20.74
N TYR A 174 -17.82 -5.56 20.85
CA TYR A 174 -16.56 -4.92 21.22
C TYR A 174 -15.97 -4.01 20.14
N CYS A 175 -16.22 -4.28 18.85
CA CYS A 175 -15.83 -3.38 17.76
C CYS A 175 -16.45 -1.98 17.86
N ILE A 176 -17.48 -1.79 18.70
CA ILE A 176 -18.11 -0.48 18.90
C ILE A 176 -17.29 0.38 19.87
N ASP A 177 -16.65 -0.21 20.88
CA ASP A 177 -16.00 0.51 21.98
C ASP A 177 -14.53 0.17 22.22
N THR A 178 -14.00 -0.92 21.63
CA THR A 178 -12.61 -1.37 21.80
C THR A 178 -11.93 -1.69 20.48
N TYR A 179 -10.60 -1.71 20.50
CA TYR A 179 -9.81 -2.06 19.32
C TYR A 179 -9.71 -3.57 19.12
N ARG A 180 -10.02 -4.00 17.91
CA ARG A 180 -9.77 -5.36 17.44
C ARG A 180 -8.49 -5.40 16.61
N PRO A 181 -7.47 -6.17 16.99
CA PRO A 181 -6.29 -6.33 16.15
C PRO A 181 -6.60 -7.20 14.94
N CYS A 182 -6.29 -6.67 13.75
CA CYS A 182 -6.51 -7.38 12.49
C CYS A 182 -5.28 -8.16 12.06
N TYR A 183 -4.14 -7.46 11.92
CA TYR A 183 -2.87 -8.06 11.53
C TYR A 183 -1.68 -7.17 11.91
N ALA A 184 -0.50 -7.78 11.91
CA ALA A 184 0.75 -7.10 12.17
C ALA A 184 1.71 -7.19 10.99
N THR A 185 2.49 -6.13 10.76
CA THR A 185 3.52 -6.08 9.72
C THR A 185 4.82 -5.57 10.31
N LEU A 186 5.90 -6.32 10.12
CA LEU A 186 7.25 -5.87 10.42
C LEU A 186 7.81 -5.13 9.21
N VAL A 187 8.16 -3.88 9.41
CA VAL A 187 8.66 -2.98 8.36
C VAL A 187 10.09 -2.59 8.68
N PRO A 188 11.09 -3.18 8.02
CA PRO A 188 12.46 -2.75 8.16
C PRO A 188 12.68 -1.43 7.43
N LYS A 189 13.38 -0.49 8.08
CA LYS A 189 13.81 0.77 7.49
C LYS A 189 15.29 0.98 7.74
N PHE A 190 16.02 1.35 6.70
CA PHE A 190 17.42 1.73 6.82
C PHE A 190 17.51 3.23 7.15
N ILE A 191 17.93 3.54 8.38
CA ILE A 191 17.97 4.91 8.89
C ILE A 191 19.33 5.16 9.54
N ARG A 192 20.04 6.17 9.07
CA ARG A 192 21.37 6.58 9.59
C ARG A 192 22.35 5.42 9.70
N GLY A 193 22.49 4.65 8.61
CA GLY A 193 23.46 3.55 8.53
C GLY A 193 23.06 2.24 9.24
N LYS A 194 21.87 2.17 9.86
CA LYS A 194 21.40 0.99 10.60
C LYS A 194 19.97 0.61 10.19
N TYR A 195 19.70 -0.69 10.15
CA TYR A 195 18.32 -1.16 10.02
C TYR A 195 17.58 -1.00 11.36
N ARG A 196 16.39 -0.41 11.26
CA ARG A 196 15.40 -0.38 12.34
C ARG A 196 14.17 -1.11 11.88
N VAL A 197 13.60 -1.95 12.73
CA VAL A 197 12.38 -2.70 12.43
C VAL A 197 11.21 -2.06 13.18
N TYR A 198 10.18 -1.66 12.45
CA TYR A 198 8.95 -1.12 13.00
C TYR A 198 7.86 -2.18 12.96
N LEU A 199 7.16 -2.34 14.05
CA LEU A 199 5.94 -3.13 14.12
C LEU A 199 4.75 -2.23 13.81
N HIS A 200 4.13 -2.45 12.65
CA HIS A 200 2.87 -1.81 12.29
C HIS A 200 1.73 -2.75 12.68
N LEU A 201 0.94 -2.34 13.64
CA LEU A 201 -0.25 -3.05 14.07
C LEU A 201 -1.48 -2.40 13.42
N THR A 202 -2.22 -3.17 12.64
CA THR A 202 -3.50 -2.73 12.09
C THR A 202 -4.60 -3.14 13.06
N ILE A 203 -5.39 -2.17 13.49
CA ILE A 203 -6.48 -2.33 14.43
C ILE A 203 -7.77 -1.79 13.81
N GLU A 204 -8.87 -2.44 14.10
CA GLU A 204 -10.23 -2.05 13.74
C GLU A 204 -10.94 -1.56 15.00
N GLY A 205 -11.74 -0.52 14.90
CA GLY A 205 -12.50 0.02 16.01
C GLY A 205 -12.55 1.54 16.01
N LYS A 206 -13.18 2.10 17.02
CA LYS A 206 -13.35 3.55 17.21
C LYS A 206 -12.11 4.13 17.88
N ALA A 207 -11.44 5.05 17.22
CA ALA A 207 -10.27 5.71 17.79
C ALA A 207 -10.64 6.50 19.07
N LYS A 208 -9.85 6.30 20.13
CA LYS A 208 -10.00 7.10 21.35
C LYS A 208 -9.75 8.58 21.08
N PRO A 209 -10.47 9.49 21.72
CA PRO A 209 -10.22 10.90 21.57
C PRO A 209 -8.80 11.24 22.05
N LYS A 210 -8.11 12.08 21.30
CA LYS A 210 -6.81 12.62 21.72
C LYS A 210 -7.02 13.78 22.69
N TYR A 211 -6.31 13.75 23.79
CA TYR A 211 -6.34 14.78 24.83
C TYR A 211 -5.14 15.73 24.70
N ASP A 212 -5.32 16.95 25.11
CA ASP A 212 -4.24 17.92 25.30
C ASP A 212 -3.50 17.65 26.63
N ARG A 213 -2.49 18.48 26.94
CA ARG A 213 -1.72 18.37 28.19
C ARG A 213 -2.55 18.64 29.46
N PHE A 214 -3.73 19.24 29.31
CA PHE A 214 -4.64 19.57 30.41
C PHE A 214 -5.77 18.56 30.56
N GLY A 215 -5.80 17.48 29.75
CA GLY A 215 -6.83 16.45 29.81
C GLY A 215 -8.10 16.79 29.01
N ASN A 216 -8.13 17.87 28.24
CA ASN A 216 -9.27 18.20 27.41
C ASN A 216 -9.16 17.51 26.04
N PRO A 217 -10.27 17.02 25.45
CA PRO A 217 -10.26 16.47 24.11
C PRO A 217 -9.76 17.54 23.11
N ARG A 218 -8.73 17.21 22.32
CA ARG A 218 -8.19 18.10 21.27
C ARG A 218 -9.23 18.45 20.21
N HIS A 219 -10.17 17.54 19.97
CA HIS A 219 -11.26 17.74 19.03
C HIS A 219 -12.56 17.32 19.71
N LYS A 220 -13.50 18.25 19.82
CA LYS A 220 -14.87 17.93 20.24
C LYS A 220 -15.59 17.31 19.05
N PHE A 221 -16.12 16.10 19.24
CA PHE A 221 -16.98 15.50 18.22
C PHE A 221 -18.33 16.25 18.20
N GLY A 222 -18.69 16.76 17.04
CA GLY A 222 -20.02 17.30 16.80
C GLY A 222 -21.06 16.17 16.68
N LYS A 223 -22.32 16.52 16.87
CA LYS A 223 -23.46 15.59 16.71
C LYS A 223 -24.03 15.55 15.27
N GLY A 224 -23.43 16.27 14.34
CA GLY A 224 -23.91 16.41 12.96
C GLY A 224 -23.17 15.51 11.97
N ILE A 225 -23.70 15.48 10.75
CA ILE A 225 -23.09 14.85 9.59
C ILE A 225 -22.56 15.96 8.68
N ILE A 226 -21.33 15.80 8.21
CA ILE A 226 -20.72 16.69 7.21
C ILE A 226 -20.36 15.86 5.98
N GLY A 227 -20.80 16.29 4.81
CA GLY A 227 -20.31 15.84 3.52
C GLY A 227 -19.15 16.75 3.10
N ALA A 228 -18.02 16.17 2.70
CA ALA A 228 -16.90 16.95 2.18
C ALA A 228 -16.42 16.37 0.86
N ASP A 229 -16.24 17.24 -0.13
CA ASP A 229 -15.57 16.92 -1.39
C ASP A 229 -14.25 17.67 -1.44
N ILE A 230 -13.15 16.89 -1.58
CA ILE A 230 -11.79 17.40 -1.52
C ILE A 230 -11.22 17.45 -2.93
N GLY A 231 -11.24 18.63 -3.54
CA GLY A 231 -10.55 18.91 -4.78
C GLY A 231 -9.06 19.20 -4.56
N THR A 232 -8.33 19.43 -5.66
CA THR A 232 -6.89 19.73 -5.61
C THR A 232 -6.56 21.09 -5.01
N GLN A 233 -7.48 22.07 -5.10
CA GLN A 233 -7.29 23.43 -4.63
C GLN A 233 -8.42 23.90 -3.69
N THR A 234 -9.55 23.19 -3.66
CA THR A 234 -10.73 23.58 -2.92
C THR A 234 -11.26 22.44 -2.08
N VAL A 235 -11.88 22.75 -0.96
CA VAL A 235 -12.70 21.82 -0.18
C VAL A 235 -14.12 22.39 -0.16
N ALA A 236 -15.04 21.67 -0.83
CA ALA A 236 -16.46 21.93 -0.68
C ALA A 236 -16.98 21.12 0.51
N TYR A 237 -17.84 21.70 1.32
CA TYR A 237 -18.47 21.01 2.43
C TYR A 237 -19.93 21.38 2.56
N THR A 238 -20.72 20.42 3.00
CA THR A 238 -22.12 20.62 3.31
C THR A 238 -22.48 19.92 4.62
N SER A 239 -23.30 20.56 5.42
CA SER A 239 -23.88 20.01 6.63
C SER A 239 -25.38 20.35 6.66
N ASN A 240 -26.08 19.91 7.69
CA ASN A 240 -27.51 20.27 7.85
C ASN A 240 -27.76 21.77 8.05
N THR A 241 -26.72 22.52 8.42
CA THR A 241 -26.83 23.94 8.80
C THR A 241 -25.98 24.87 7.93
N GLU A 242 -25.02 24.37 7.20
CA GLU A 242 -24.05 25.19 6.46
C GLU A 242 -23.56 24.49 5.20
N VAL A 243 -23.40 25.27 4.13
CA VAL A 243 -22.75 24.88 2.88
C VAL A 243 -21.62 25.87 2.62
N GLY A 244 -20.45 25.37 2.23
CA GLY A 244 -19.34 26.26 1.95
C GLY A 244 -18.30 25.68 1.02
N LEU A 245 -17.54 26.59 0.41
CA LEU A 245 -16.37 26.28 -0.41
C LEU A 245 -15.17 27.00 0.21
N LYS A 246 -14.11 26.25 0.50
CA LYS A 246 -12.85 26.81 1.02
C LYS A 246 -11.73 26.58 0.03
N ASN A 247 -11.03 27.63 -0.32
CA ASN A 247 -9.84 27.57 -1.13
C ASN A 247 -8.63 27.22 -0.22
N LEU A 248 -7.95 26.11 -0.51
CA LEU A 248 -6.81 25.66 0.29
C LEU A 248 -5.60 26.59 0.13
N SER A 249 -5.46 27.23 -1.04
CA SER A 249 -4.34 28.15 -1.30
C SER A 249 -4.40 29.44 -0.47
N GLU A 250 -5.58 29.91 -0.08
CA GLU A 250 -5.75 31.12 0.73
C GLU A 250 -5.40 30.90 2.21
N ARG A 251 -5.44 29.65 2.67
CA ARG A 251 -5.18 29.30 4.08
C ARG A 251 -3.81 28.69 4.34
N GLY A 252 -3.05 28.40 3.30
CA GLY A 252 -1.75 27.75 3.40
C GLY A 252 -0.63 28.58 2.77
N ASN A 253 -0.09 29.58 3.47
CA ASN A 253 1.11 30.30 3.00
C ASN A 253 2.27 29.36 2.63
N SER A 254 2.37 28.22 3.28
CA SER A 254 3.33 27.16 2.96
C SER A 254 3.08 26.51 1.59
N ILE A 255 1.80 26.42 1.14
CA ILE A 255 1.44 25.85 -0.17
C ILE A 255 1.90 26.75 -1.30
N GLN A 256 1.62 28.06 -1.20
CA GLN A 256 2.05 29.05 -2.19
C GLN A 256 3.57 29.11 -2.34
N THR A 257 4.28 29.03 -1.22
CA THR A 257 5.75 29.00 -1.20
C THR A 257 6.28 27.73 -1.84
N SER A 258 5.65 26.58 -1.60
CA SER A 258 6.01 25.29 -2.21
C SER A 258 5.75 25.28 -3.72
N GLU A 259 4.59 25.75 -4.18
CA GLU A 259 4.25 25.86 -5.59
C GLU A 259 5.20 26.83 -6.35
N ARG A 260 5.56 27.94 -5.73
CA ARG A 260 6.55 28.88 -6.31
C ARG A 260 7.91 28.20 -6.46
N ARG A 261 8.36 27.48 -5.42
CA ARG A 261 9.63 26.74 -5.43
C ARG A 261 9.62 25.65 -6.50
N GLU A 262 8.55 24.89 -6.62
CA GLU A 262 8.38 23.88 -7.68
C GLU A 262 8.42 24.48 -9.07
N ARG A 263 7.67 25.57 -9.32
CA ARG A 263 7.68 26.27 -10.61
C ARG A 263 9.07 26.75 -11.00
N LEU A 264 9.83 27.28 -10.05
CA LEU A 264 11.22 27.72 -10.29
C LEU A 264 12.13 26.54 -10.59
N LEU A 265 11.95 25.41 -9.91
CA LEU A 265 12.69 24.19 -10.13
C LEU A 265 12.41 23.61 -11.52
N TYR A 266 11.14 23.52 -11.93
CA TYR A 266 10.77 23.07 -13.29
C TYR A 266 11.35 23.96 -14.37
N ARG A 267 11.31 25.28 -14.20
CA ARG A 267 11.95 26.22 -15.14
C ARG A 267 13.46 26.03 -15.22
N ALA A 268 14.13 25.77 -14.12
CA ALA A 268 15.56 25.48 -14.09
C ALA A 268 15.88 24.15 -14.78
N MET A 269 15.08 23.12 -14.54
CA MET A 269 15.21 21.82 -15.21
C MET A 269 14.98 21.94 -16.73
N ASP A 270 13.97 22.71 -17.17
CA ASP A 270 13.69 22.91 -18.59
C ASP A 270 14.82 23.69 -19.27
N ARG A 271 15.33 24.76 -18.67
CA ARG A 271 16.51 25.47 -19.16
C ARG A 271 17.72 24.54 -19.31
N SER A 272 17.97 23.69 -18.34
CA SER A 272 19.06 22.73 -18.41
C SER A 272 18.88 21.71 -19.54
N ARG A 273 17.64 21.25 -19.80
CA ARG A 273 17.34 20.36 -20.92
C ARG A 273 17.51 21.05 -22.28
N ARG A 274 17.03 22.27 -22.41
CA ARG A 274 17.19 23.05 -23.65
C ARG A 274 18.67 23.27 -24.00
N ALA A 275 19.49 23.58 -23.01
CA ALA A 275 20.92 23.74 -23.19
C ALA A 275 21.63 22.44 -23.57
N THR A 276 21.15 21.29 -23.11
CA THR A 276 21.80 19.99 -23.36
C THR A 276 21.33 19.35 -24.66
N ASP A 277 20.04 19.50 -25.01
CA ASP A 277 19.40 18.87 -26.18
C ASP A 277 18.61 19.89 -27.01
N PRO A 278 19.23 20.93 -27.54
CA PRO A 278 18.54 21.99 -28.32
C PRO A 278 17.79 21.44 -29.53
N GLN A 279 18.29 20.35 -30.13
CA GLN A 279 17.68 19.69 -31.27
C GLN A 279 16.28 19.15 -31.01
N ASN A 280 15.89 18.95 -29.74
CA ASN A 280 14.59 18.45 -29.35
C ASN A 280 13.51 19.53 -29.18
N TYR A 281 13.89 20.80 -29.44
CA TYR A 281 13.00 21.95 -29.31
C TYR A 281 12.77 22.65 -30.66
N ASN A 282 11.60 23.27 -30.83
CA ASN A 282 11.28 24.18 -31.91
C ASN A 282 11.84 25.57 -31.62
N ASP A 283 11.85 26.45 -32.58
CA ASP A 283 12.33 27.85 -32.46
C ASP A 283 11.50 28.66 -31.45
N ASP A 284 10.22 28.31 -31.29
CA ASP A 284 9.31 28.87 -30.29
C ASP A 284 9.58 28.34 -28.85
N GLY A 285 10.54 27.44 -28.71
CA GLY A 285 10.90 26.82 -27.42
C GLY A 285 9.99 25.68 -26.96
N THR A 286 9.02 25.27 -27.78
CA THR A 286 8.22 24.07 -27.50
C THR A 286 8.98 22.81 -27.87
N VAL A 287 8.61 21.68 -27.21
CA VAL A 287 9.24 20.39 -27.51
C VAL A 287 8.70 19.83 -28.83
N LYS A 288 9.56 19.47 -29.77
CA LYS A 288 9.18 18.85 -31.03
C LYS A 288 8.32 17.62 -30.83
N LYS A 289 7.36 17.34 -31.72
CA LYS A 289 6.54 16.10 -31.68
C LYS A 289 7.37 14.90 -32.11
N GLY A 290 7.01 13.69 -31.68
CA GLY A 290 7.64 12.42 -32.07
C GLY A 290 8.65 11.87 -31.08
N ARG A 291 9.32 10.76 -31.44
CA ARG A 291 10.27 10.04 -30.59
C ARG A 291 11.56 10.84 -30.41
N LYS A 292 12.06 10.97 -29.18
CA LYS A 292 13.24 11.74 -28.81
C LYS A 292 14.17 11.00 -27.90
N THR A 293 15.44 11.30 -27.99
CA THR A 293 16.46 10.90 -27.03
C THR A 293 16.87 12.11 -26.18
N TRP A 294 17.00 11.93 -24.88
CA TRP A 294 17.35 12.97 -23.93
C TRP A 294 18.68 12.66 -23.26
N LYS A 295 19.61 13.60 -23.31
CA LYS A 295 20.86 13.57 -22.55
C LYS A 295 20.65 14.45 -21.32
N TYR A 296 20.73 13.88 -20.12
CA TYR A 296 20.56 14.64 -18.89
C TYR A 296 21.92 15.08 -18.33
N SER A 297 22.14 16.39 -18.29
CA SER A 297 23.32 16.98 -17.64
C SER A 297 23.37 16.64 -16.13
N ASN A 298 24.57 16.73 -15.53
CA ASN A 298 24.70 16.57 -14.08
C ASN A 298 23.93 17.64 -13.32
N HIS A 299 23.79 18.85 -13.89
CA HIS A 299 22.98 19.91 -13.30
C HIS A 299 21.49 19.51 -13.27
N TYR A 300 20.94 18.99 -14.39
CA TYR A 300 19.57 18.47 -14.44
C TYR A 300 19.33 17.36 -13.41
N LYS A 301 20.27 16.41 -13.29
CA LYS A 301 20.16 15.30 -12.32
C LYS A 301 20.12 15.81 -10.87
N LYS A 302 20.95 16.82 -10.54
CA LYS A 302 20.94 17.48 -9.23
C LYS A 302 19.60 18.21 -8.95
N LEU A 303 19.05 18.92 -9.94
CA LEU A 303 17.74 19.58 -9.81
C LEU A 303 16.62 18.56 -9.63
N LYS A 304 16.64 17.46 -10.40
CA LYS A 304 15.66 16.38 -10.29
C LYS A 304 15.70 15.67 -8.92
N ALA A 305 16.84 15.61 -8.29
CA ALA A 305 16.99 15.03 -6.94
C ALA A 305 16.45 15.93 -5.82
N LYS A 306 16.23 17.24 -6.11
CA LYS A 306 15.63 18.22 -5.18
C LYS A 306 14.10 18.29 -5.32
N HIS A 307 13.55 17.76 -6.42
CA HIS A 307 12.11 17.60 -6.65
C HIS A 307 11.58 16.35 -5.96
#